data_ac628dc1a3b227d83acda78ac785e183
#
_entry.id   ac628dc1a3b227d83acda78ac785e183
#
_cell.length_a   1.000
_cell.length_b   1.000
_cell.length_c   1.000
_cell.angle_alpha   90.00
_cell.angle_beta   90.00
_cell.angle_gamma   90.00
#
_symmetry.space_group_name_H-M   'P 1'
#
loop_
_entity.id
_entity.type
_entity.pdbx_description
1 polymer ?
#
loop_
_entity_poly.entity_id
_entity_poly.type
_entity_poly.pdbx_seq_one_letter_code
_entity_poly.pdbx_strand_id
1 'polypeptide(L)'
;MGWFLCSGESSNKNRRPGTASHPSDKSKPKSRLKFKDAGGKDEEAEQIPGKTFTFRQLAAACKNFRGDCLVGEGGFGRVYRGRLDSNQEVAIKQLDRNGLQGNREFLVEVLMLSLLHHPNLVNLIGYCADGDQRLLVYEYMPLGSLEDHLHDPVPGKSQLGWNVRMKIAAGAAKGLEYLHDKASPPVIYRDLKCSNILLDEGYFPKLSDFGLAKLGPVGDNTHVSTRVMGTYGYCAPEYALTGQLTVKSDVYSFGVVLLEIITGKRAIENSKAGKELNLVVWAKPLFKDRKKFMQMADPKLQGVYPLRGLYQALAIAAMCVQDDPDLRPAIADVVTALDYLAMQNCDEDDDS
;
A
#
# COMPACT_ATOMS: atom_id res chain seq x y z
N MET A 1 -14.69 -11.63 -4.20
CA MET A 1 -15.61 -10.96 -3.27
C MET A 1 -15.73 -11.81 -2.02
N GLY A 2 -15.11 -11.48 -0.96
CA GLY A 2 -15.22 -12.22 0.30
C GLY A 2 -14.18 -11.75 1.31
N TRP A 3 -14.56 -10.84 2.15
CA TRP A 3 -13.81 -10.40 3.30
C TRP A 3 -14.02 -11.42 4.41
N PHE A 4 -13.01 -12.18 4.76
CA PHE A 4 -13.04 -12.99 5.98
C PHE A 4 -12.44 -12.19 7.14
N LEU A 5 -13.32 -11.77 8.05
CA LEU A 5 -12.99 -11.35 9.40
C LEU A 5 -12.64 -12.61 10.21
N CYS A 6 -11.40 -12.75 10.65
CA CYS A 6 -11.06 -13.67 11.72
C CYS A 6 -11.48 -13.06 13.05
N SER A 7 -12.69 -13.39 13.50
CA SER A 7 -13.14 -13.21 14.88
C SER A 7 -12.93 -14.52 15.63
N GLY A 8 -11.92 -14.56 16.49
CA GLY A 8 -11.72 -15.61 17.49
C GLY A 8 -12.21 -15.10 18.84
N GLU A 9 -13.40 -15.54 19.26
CA GLU A 9 -13.83 -15.42 20.65
C GLU A 9 -13.05 -16.39 21.52
N SER A 10 -12.46 -15.90 22.59
CA SER A 10 -12.07 -16.73 23.74
C SER A 10 -12.44 -16.03 25.03
N SER A 11 -13.47 -16.57 25.65
CA SER A 11 -13.86 -16.28 27.02
C SER A 11 -12.84 -16.89 27.99
N ASN A 12 -12.34 -16.14 28.96
CA ASN A 12 -12.12 -16.73 30.27
C ASN A 12 -12.10 -15.74 31.45
N LYS A 13 -12.56 -16.28 32.59
CA LYS A 13 -13.02 -15.68 33.82
C LYS A 13 -11.87 -15.36 34.81
N ASN A 14 -12.10 -14.27 35.58
CA ASN A 14 -11.79 -14.05 37.01
C ASN A 14 -10.46 -14.47 37.64
N ARG A 15 -9.74 -13.47 38.20
CA ARG A 15 -9.46 -13.34 39.65
C ARG A 15 -8.64 -12.08 40.00
N ARG A 16 -9.13 -11.31 40.98
CA ARG A 16 -8.43 -10.27 41.75
C ARG A 16 -8.03 -10.84 43.12
N PRO A 17 -7.36 -10.11 44.06
CA PRO A 17 -6.45 -8.95 43.99
C PRO A 17 -5.19 -9.11 44.86
N GLY A 18 -4.25 -8.10 44.82
CA GLY A 18 -3.16 -8.00 45.78
C GLY A 18 -2.40 -6.65 45.72
N THR A 19 -2.51 -5.86 46.76
CA THR A 19 -1.98 -4.53 47.03
C THR A 19 -0.50 -4.51 47.37
N ALA A 20 0.29 -3.45 46.98
CA ALA A 20 1.23 -2.70 47.82
C ALA A 20 1.97 -1.58 47.07
N SER A 21 1.81 -0.42 47.54
CA SER A 21 2.51 0.84 47.84
C SER A 21 3.91 1.17 47.30
N HIS A 22 3.99 2.40 46.76
CA HIS A 22 4.96 3.51 46.52
C HIS A 22 6.33 3.50 47.24
N PRO A 23 7.38 4.36 46.86
CA PRO A 23 7.23 5.75 46.40
C PRO A 23 8.19 6.28 45.27
N SER A 24 7.75 7.38 44.70
CA SER A 24 8.40 8.57 44.10
C SER A 24 9.87 8.60 43.67
N ASP A 25 10.14 9.06 42.42
CA ASP A 25 11.02 10.22 42.22
C ASP A 25 10.70 10.98 40.89
N LYS A 26 11.03 12.29 40.89
CA LYS A 26 10.65 13.30 39.91
C LYS A 26 11.77 13.55 38.91
N SER A 27 11.51 13.51 37.64
CA SER A 27 12.12 14.45 36.66
C SER A 27 11.37 14.45 35.34
N LYS A 28 10.94 15.65 34.88
CA LYS A 28 10.30 15.92 33.60
C LYS A 28 11.37 16.05 32.51
N PRO A 29 11.08 15.62 31.27
CA PRO A 29 11.15 16.54 30.16
C PRO A 29 9.87 16.58 29.30
N LYS A 30 9.75 17.69 28.59
CA LYS A 30 8.58 18.22 27.88
C LYS A 30 8.37 17.56 26.52
N SER A 31 7.11 17.66 26.05
CA SER A 31 6.53 17.41 24.74
C SER A 31 6.21 15.94 24.40
N ARG A 32 5.02 15.54 24.81
CA ARG A 32 4.36 14.31 24.43
C ARG A 32 3.04 14.67 23.77
N LEU A 33 2.97 14.54 22.44
CA LEU A 33 1.70 14.52 21.73
C LEU A 33 0.92 13.30 22.22
N LYS A 34 -0.07 13.54 23.07
CA LYS A 34 -0.97 12.52 23.59
C LYS A 34 -2.18 12.43 22.66
N PHE A 35 -2.36 11.32 21.99
CA PHE A 35 -3.67 10.92 21.52
C PHE A 35 -4.51 10.52 22.74
N LYS A 36 -5.52 11.32 23.06
CA LYS A 36 -6.56 10.97 24.04
C LYS A 36 -7.70 10.28 23.30
N ASP A 37 -8.14 9.15 23.85
CA ASP A 37 -9.46 8.59 23.52
C ASP A 37 -10.55 9.62 23.86
N ALA A 38 -11.34 9.99 22.86
CA ALA A 38 -12.35 11.03 22.96
C ALA A 38 -13.61 10.49 23.62
N GLY A 39 -13.82 10.93 24.84
CA GLY A 39 -15.12 11.00 25.49
C GLY A 39 -15.34 12.41 26.01
N GLY A 40 -16.16 13.19 25.31
CA GLY A 40 -16.89 14.33 25.86
C GLY A 40 -16.33 15.74 25.71
N LYS A 41 -17.11 16.58 25.02
CA LYS A 41 -17.28 18.05 25.06
C LYS A 41 -16.31 18.92 24.27
N ASP A 42 -16.92 19.65 23.31
CA ASP A 42 -16.52 20.95 22.72
C ASP A 42 -15.02 21.27 22.79
N GLU A 43 -14.25 20.80 21.84
CA GLU A 43 -12.92 21.28 21.53
C GLU A 43 -12.92 21.91 20.13
N GLU A 44 -12.33 23.11 20.05
CA GLU A 44 -12.03 23.82 18.81
C GLU A 44 -11.54 22.81 17.75
N ALA A 45 -12.22 22.78 16.60
CA ALA A 45 -11.86 21.92 15.49
C ALA A 45 -10.42 22.28 15.07
N GLU A 46 -9.43 21.45 15.41
CA GLU A 46 -8.09 21.53 14.84
C GLU A 46 -8.28 21.56 13.32
N GLN A 47 -7.90 22.66 12.69
CA GLN A 47 -7.99 22.79 11.23
C GLN A 47 -7.07 21.76 10.60
N ILE A 48 -7.68 20.74 10.01
CA ILE A 48 -6.96 19.72 9.24
C ILE A 48 -6.31 20.45 8.04
N PRO A 49 -4.99 20.32 7.81
CA PRO A 49 -4.33 20.97 6.69
C PRO A 49 -4.88 20.44 5.36
N GLY A 50 -4.99 21.32 4.36
CA GLY A 50 -5.44 20.98 3.01
C GLY A 50 -6.61 21.85 2.53
N LYS A 51 -6.86 21.79 1.21
CA LYS A 51 -7.97 22.50 0.57
C LYS A 51 -9.29 21.80 0.89
N THR A 52 -10.27 22.54 1.41
CA THR A 52 -11.60 22.02 1.67
C THR A 52 -12.54 22.27 0.49
N PHE A 53 -13.38 21.29 0.20
CA PHE A 53 -14.44 21.36 -0.80
C PHE A 53 -15.79 21.10 -0.14
N THR A 54 -16.85 21.75 -0.62
CA THR A 54 -18.21 21.39 -0.24
C THR A 54 -18.67 20.15 -0.99
N PHE A 55 -19.58 19.38 -0.39
CA PHE A 55 -20.19 18.23 -1.05
C PHE A 55 -20.82 18.61 -2.40
N ARG A 56 -21.47 19.80 -2.48
CA ARG A 56 -22.09 20.29 -3.69
C ARG A 56 -21.10 20.53 -4.83
N GLN A 57 -19.91 21.07 -4.53
CA GLN A 57 -18.85 21.25 -5.52
C GLN A 57 -18.36 19.90 -6.08
N LEU A 58 -18.14 18.93 -5.21
CA LEU A 58 -17.68 17.62 -5.64
C LEU A 58 -18.75 16.82 -6.38
N ALA A 59 -20.02 16.93 -5.96
CA ALA A 59 -21.13 16.36 -6.70
C ALA A 59 -21.25 16.96 -8.11
N ALA A 60 -21.10 18.27 -8.25
CA ALA A 60 -21.10 18.91 -9.56
C ALA A 60 -19.93 18.44 -10.43
N ALA A 61 -18.72 18.31 -9.85
CA ALA A 61 -17.51 17.87 -10.56
C ALA A 61 -17.65 16.46 -11.17
N CYS A 62 -18.38 15.54 -10.53
CA CYS A 62 -18.61 14.17 -11.01
C CYS A 62 -20.07 13.90 -11.44
N LYS A 63 -20.80 14.92 -11.88
CA LYS A 63 -22.17 14.84 -12.40
C LYS A 63 -23.13 14.11 -11.45
N ASN A 64 -23.11 14.47 -10.16
CA ASN A 64 -23.87 13.84 -9.08
C ASN A 64 -23.55 12.35 -8.91
N PHE A 65 -22.26 11.99 -8.94
CA PHE A 65 -21.78 10.61 -8.74
C PHE A 65 -22.39 9.60 -9.74
N ARG A 66 -22.51 10.02 -11.00
CA ARG A 66 -23.04 9.16 -12.06
C ARG A 66 -22.17 7.94 -12.30
N GLY A 67 -22.79 6.84 -12.70
CA GLY A 67 -22.11 5.58 -12.98
C GLY A 67 -21.06 5.66 -14.09
N ASP A 68 -21.24 6.58 -15.09
CA ASP A 68 -20.24 6.82 -16.14
C ASP A 68 -18.98 7.56 -15.65
N CYS A 69 -19.03 8.13 -14.47
CA CYS A 69 -17.89 8.73 -13.79
C CYS A 69 -17.20 7.77 -12.79
N LEU A 70 -17.80 6.62 -12.49
CA LEU A 70 -17.23 5.62 -11.57
C LEU A 70 -16.02 4.97 -12.22
N VAL A 71 -14.86 5.06 -11.55
CA VAL A 71 -13.58 4.49 -12.02
C VAL A 71 -13.07 3.39 -11.11
N GLY A 72 -13.61 3.25 -9.90
CA GLY A 72 -13.25 2.18 -8.97
C GLY A 72 -14.28 2.02 -7.84
N GLU A 73 -14.47 0.78 -7.39
CA GLU A 73 -15.32 0.44 -6.25
C GLU A 73 -14.63 -0.68 -5.44
N GLY A 74 -14.55 -0.52 -4.13
CA GLY A 74 -13.92 -1.49 -3.25
C GLY A 74 -14.40 -1.35 -1.80
N GLY A 75 -13.77 -2.09 -0.89
CA GLY A 75 -14.13 -2.10 0.54
C GLY A 75 -13.99 -0.74 1.24
N PHE A 76 -13.26 0.18 0.66
CA PHE A 76 -13.03 1.53 1.20
C PHE A 76 -13.95 2.60 0.58
N GLY A 77 -14.88 2.21 -0.30
CA GLY A 77 -15.82 3.12 -0.95
C GLY A 77 -15.73 3.14 -2.47
N ARG A 78 -16.16 4.25 -3.05
CA ARG A 78 -16.25 4.45 -4.50
C ARG A 78 -15.35 5.60 -4.95
N VAL A 79 -14.71 5.45 -6.10
CA VAL A 79 -13.87 6.48 -6.70
C VAL A 79 -14.49 6.94 -8.01
N TYR A 80 -14.65 8.25 -8.15
CA TYR A 80 -15.26 8.87 -9.31
C TYR A 80 -14.26 9.81 -10.01
N ARG A 81 -14.19 9.76 -11.32
CA ARG A 81 -13.53 10.80 -12.11
C ARG A 81 -14.38 12.06 -12.08
N GLY A 82 -13.75 13.18 -11.77
CA GLY A 82 -14.40 14.50 -11.74
C GLY A 82 -13.59 15.56 -12.47
N ARG A 83 -14.21 16.70 -12.71
CA ARG A 83 -13.55 17.89 -13.24
C ARG A 83 -13.95 19.08 -12.40
N LEU A 84 -12.98 19.71 -11.77
CA LEU A 84 -13.19 20.91 -10.95
C LEU A 84 -13.48 22.14 -11.84
N ASP A 85 -14.01 23.20 -11.22
CA ASP A 85 -14.26 24.48 -11.89
C ASP A 85 -12.98 25.08 -12.53
N SER A 86 -11.81 24.75 -11.97
CA SER A 86 -10.49 25.07 -12.54
C SER A 86 -10.15 24.30 -13.83
N ASN A 87 -11.04 23.47 -14.33
CA ASN A 87 -10.82 22.51 -15.44
C ASN A 87 -9.83 21.39 -15.13
N GLN A 88 -9.39 21.25 -13.89
CA GLN A 88 -8.50 20.19 -13.44
C GLN A 88 -9.26 18.86 -13.30
N GLU A 89 -8.74 17.78 -13.90
CA GLU A 89 -9.24 16.43 -13.69
C GLU A 89 -8.78 15.89 -12.33
N VAL A 90 -9.70 15.24 -11.63
CA VAL A 90 -9.50 14.72 -10.27
C VAL A 90 -10.12 13.35 -10.09
N ALA A 91 -9.60 12.57 -9.13
CA ALA A 91 -10.25 11.39 -8.60
C ALA A 91 -10.90 11.73 -7.25
N ILE A 92 -12.20 11.46 -7.11
CA ILE A 92 -12.98 11.75 -5.90
C ILE A 92 -13.34 10.43 -5.25
N LYS A 93 -12.68 10.09 -4.13
CA LYS A 93 -12.95 8.88 -3.33
C LYS A 93 -14.01 9.21 -2.30
N GLN A 94 -15.18 8.58 -2.44
CA GLN A 94 -16.26 8.67 -1.46
C GLN A 94 -16.17 7.48 -0.52
N LEU A 95 -15.85 7.73 0.73
CA LEU A 95 -15.73 6.68 1.76
C LEU A 95 -17.12 6.23 2.24
N ASP A 96 -17.23 4.96 2.64
CA ASP A 96 -18.49 4.42 3.16
C ASP A 96 -18.85 5.09 4.49
N ARG A 97 -20.14 5.48 4.62
CA ARG A 97 -20.68 6.21 5.75
C ARG A 97 -20.95 5.33 6.98
N ASN A 98 -21.01 4.01 6.80
CA ASN A 98 -21.60 3.11 7.79
C ASN A 98 -20.61 2.60 8.85
N GLY A 99 -19.46 3.24 9.07
CA GLY A 99 -18.48 2.74 10.02
C GLY A 99 -17.60 3.79 10.69
N LEU A 100 -17.31 3.59 11.97
CA LEU A 100 -16.24 4.28 12.71
C LEU A 100 -14.88 4.11 12.00
N GLN A 101 -14.71 3.04 11.24
CA GLN A 101 -13.51 2.73 10.45
C GLN A 101 -13.29 3.76 9.33
N GLY A 102 -14.32 4.09 8.54
CA GLY A 102 -14.22 5.05 7.44
C GLY A 102 -13.83 6.46 7.89
N ASN A 103 -14.33 6.93 9.04
CA ASN A 103 -13.90 8.21 9.62
C ASN A 103 -12.42 8.19 10.05
N ARG A 104 -11.96 7.08 10.63
CA ARG A 104 -10.55 6.93 11.04
C ARG A 104 -9.62 6.89 9.82
N GLU A 105 -9.97 6.15 8.79
CA GLU A 105 -9.21 6.08 7.53
C GLU A 105 -9.15 7.44 6.86
N PHE A 106 -10.29 8.16 6.77
CA PHE A 106 -10.34 9.52 6.26
C PHE A 106 -9.34 10.45 6.95
N LEU A 107 -9.36 10.48 8.28
CA LEU A 107 -8.45 11.34 9.06
C LEU A 107 -6.98 10.95 8.86
N VAL A 108 -6.67 9.64 8.87
CA VAL A 108 -5.32 9.15 8.65
C VAL A 108 -4.84 9.55 7.26
N GLU A 109 -5.66 9.36 6.23
CA GLU A 109 -5.29 9.64 4.84
C GLU A 109 -5.09 11.14 4.60
N VAL A 110 -5.97 12.00 5.13
CA VAL A 110 -5.81 13.45 5.06
C VAL A 110 -4.54 13.90 5.77
N LEU A 111 -4.30 13.44 7.01
CA LEU A 111 -3.10 13.82 7.76
C LEU A 111 -1.81 13.36 7.07
N MET A 112 -1.75 12.10 6.63
CA MET A 112 -0.56 11.55 5.97
C MET A 112 -0.25 12.31 4.68
N LEU A 113 -1.21 12.43 3.77
CA LEU A 113 -0.98 13.05 2.46
C LEU A 113 -0.90 14.59 2.50
N SER A 114 -1.30 15.23 3.59
CA SER A 114 -1.03 16.64 3.80
C SER A 114 0.43 16.93 4.20
N LEU A 115 1.14 15.91 4.72
CA LEU A 115 2.52 16.04 5.19
C LEU A 115 3.53 15.35 4.28
N LEU A 116 3.10 14.31 3.56
CA LEU A 116 3.97 13.49 2.74
C LEU A 116 3.87 13.92 1.27
N HIS A 117 4.98 14.38 0.71
CA HIS A 117 5.05 14.81 -0.69
C HIS A 117 6.23 14.15 -1.39
N HIS A 118 5.95 13.31 -2.38
CA HIS A 118 6.96 12.63 -3.17
C HIS A 118 6.41 12.31 -4.57
N PRO A 119 7.23 12.32 -5.64
CA PRO A 119 6.75 12.03 -7.00
C PRO A 119 6.04 10.68 -7.13
N ASN A 120 6.46 9.67 -6.36
CA ASN A 120 5.85 8.33 -6.37
C ASN A 120 4.78 8.12 -5.28
N LEU A 121 4.19 9.20 -4.76
CA LEU A 121 2.98 9.18 -3.93
C LEU A 121 1.89 9.98 -4.63
N VAL A 122 0.63 9.53 -4.52
CA VAL A 122 -0.50 10.31 -5.03
C VAL A 122 -0.63 11.63 -4.28
N ASN A 123 -0.94 12.70 -5.02
CA ASN A 123 -1.14 14.01 -4.42
C ASN A 123 -2.60 14.18 -3.98
N LEU A 124 -2.80 14.49 -2.70
CA LEU A 124 -4.09 14.89 -2.17
C LEU A 124 -4.32 16.38 -2.49
N ILE A 125 -5.30 16.67 -3.32
CA ILE A 125 -5.69 18.05 -3.69
C ILE A 125 -6.52 18.69 -2.58
N GLY A 126 -7.34 17.88 -1.89
CA GLY A 126 -8.17 18.36 -0.79
C GLY A 126 -9.22 17.33 -0.36
N TYR A 127 -10.15 17.77 0.47
CA TYR A 127 -11.17 16.88 1.04
C TYR A 127 -12.50 17.59 1.28
N CYS A 128 -13.55 16.79 1.53
CA CYS A 128 -14.85 17.26 2.01
C CYS A 128 -15.25 16.49 3.28
N ALA A 129 -15.65 17.24 4.30
CA ALA A 129 -16.14 16.71 5.58
C ALA A 129 -17.51 17.31 5.95
N ASP A 130 -18.38 17.58 4.96
CA ASP A 130 -19.71 18.16 5.16
C ASP A 130 -20.66 17.15 5.80
N GLY A 131 -21.15 17.42 7.01
CA GLY A 131 -22.02 16.49 7.75
C GLY A 131 -21.40 15.10 7.84
N ASP A 132 -22.14 14.09 7.41
CA ASP A 132 -21.67 12.69 7.40
C ASP A 132 -20.86 12.31 6.14
N GLN A 133 -20.63 13.26 5.23
CA GLN A 133 -19.89 13.01 4.02
C GLN A 133 -18.38 12.99 4.30
N ARG A 134 -17.67 12.02 3.73
CA ARG A 134 -16.20 11.93 3.78
C ARG A 134 -15.71 11.63 2.37
N LEU A 135 -15.18 12.67 1.71
CA LEU A 135 -14.64 12.56 0.36
C LEU A 135 -13.21 13.06 0.33
N LEU A 136 -12.39 12.35 -0.40
CA LEU A 136 -10.99 12.70 -0.65
C LEU A 136 -10.83 13.03 -2.13
N VAL A 137 -10.07 14.06 -2.44
CA VAL A 137 -9.87 14.56 -3.80
C VAL A 137 -8.40 14.46 -4.15
N TYR A 138 -8.08 13.61 -5.12
CA TYR A 138 -6.72 13.35 -5.58
C TYR A 138 -6.49 13.82 -7.00
N GLU A 139 -5.23 13.92 -7.40
CA GLU A 139 -4.88 13.94 -8.81
C GLU A 139 -5.47 12.71 -9.52
N TYR A 140 -5.88 12.88 -10.77
CA TYR A 140 -6.43 11.78 -11.57
C TYR A 140 -5.30 10.98 -12.22
N MET A 141 -5.33 9.66 -12.04
CA MET A 141 -4.36 8.73 -12.60
C MET A 141 -4.95 8.03 -13.83
N PRO A 142 -4.57 8.47 -15.06
CA PRO A 142 -5.30 8.11 -16.28
C PRO A 142 -5.15 6.64 -16.69
N LEU A 143 -4.10 5.96 -16.24
CA LEU A 143 -3.86 4.58 -16.62
C LEU A 143 -4.43 3.56 -15.61
N GLY A 144 -5.02 4.03 -14.48
CA GLY A 144 -5.58 3.14 -13.47
C GLY A 144 -4.53 2.46 -12.61
N SER A 145 -4.82 1.27 -12.10
CA SER A 145 -3.93 0.52 -11.22
C SER A 145 -3.00 -0.44 -11.96
N LEU A 146 -1.89 -0.80 -11.33
CA LEU A 146 -1.00 -1.87 -11.81
C LEU A 146 -1.72 -3.22 -11.90
N GLU A 147 -2.69 -3.48 -11.01
CA GLU A 147 -3.51 -4.69 -11.02
C GLU A 147 -4.29 -4.82 -12.34
N ASP A 148 -4.90 -3.73 -12.82
CA ASP A 148 -5.66 -3.70 -14.08
C ASP A 148 -4.80 -4.11 -15.28
N HIS A 149 -3.52 -3.72 -15.27
CA HIS A 149 -2.59 -4.04 -16.36
C HIS A 149 -2.00 -5.45 -16.30
N LEU A 150 -1.75 -5.98 -15.10
CA LEU A 150 -1.15 -7.31 -14.93
C LEU A 150 -2.20 -8.41 -15.05
N HIS A 151 -3.35 -8.25 -14.40
CA HIS A 151 -4.29 -9.33 -14.17
C HIS A 151 -5.58 -9.22 -14.98
N ASP A 152 -6.07 -8.01 -15.23
CA ASP A 152 -7.31 -7.74 -15.95
C ASP A 152 -7.08 -6.82 -17.18
N PRO A 153 -6.15 -7.20 -18.09
CA PRO A 153 -5.80 -6.34 -19.21
C PRO A 153 -7.02 -6.09 -20.10
N VAL A 154 -7.26 -4.83 -20.41
CA VAL A 154 -8.32 -4.43 -21.34
C VAL A 154 -7.97 -4.99 -22.73
N PRO A 155 -8.90 -5.67 -23.42
CA PRO A 155 -8.68 -6.16 -24.76
C PRO A 155 -8.19 -5.06 -25.72
N GLY A 156 -7.09 -5.29 -26.44
CA GLY A 156 -6.51 -4.33 -27.38
C GLY A 156 -5.50 -3.34 -26.79
N LYS A 157 -5.28 -3.31 -25.47
CA LYS A 157 -4.13 -2.60 -24.87
C LYS A 157 -2.87 -3.46 -24.90
N SER A 158 -1.72 -2.83 -25.20
CA SER A 158 -0.44 -3.50 -25.14
C SER A 158 -0.11 -3.93 -23.70
N GLN A 159 0.46 -5.12 -23.59
CA GLN A 159 0.89 -5.64 -22.29
C GLN A 159 2.15 -4.90 -21.81
N LEU A 160 2.34 -4.83 -20.48
CA LEU A 160 3.53 -4.25 -19.89
C LEU A 160 4.75 -5.13 -20.22
N GLY A 161 5.68 -4.62 -21.02
CA GLY A 161 6.97 -5.25 -21.27
C GLY A 161 7.90 -5.17 -20.06
N TRP A 162 8.99 -5.95 -20.10
CA TRP A 162 9.94 -6.06 -19.00
C TRP A 162 10.45 -4.72 -18.47
N ASN A 163 10.94 -3.85 -19.33
CA ASN A 163 11.51 -2.56 -18.93
C ASN A 163 10.49 -1.66 -18.21
N VAL A 164 9.25 -1.64 -18.70
CA VAL A 164 8.17 -0.88 -18.05
C VAL A 164 7.86 -1.48 -16.68
N ARG A 165 7.82 -2.80 -16.56
CA ARG A 165 7.58 -3.49 -15.29
C ARG A 165 8.66 -3.17 -14.26
N MET A 166 9.94 -3.15 -14.66
CA MET A 166 11.06 -2.81 -13.76
C MET A 166 11.03 -1.33 -13.35
N LYS A 167 10.67 -0.42 -14.27
CA LYS A 167 10.46 1.01 -13.96
C LYS A 167 9.34 1.22 -12.96
N ILE A 168 8.22 0.50 -13.12
CA ILE A 168 7.10 0.53 -12.15
C ILE A 168 7.57 0.03 -10.79
N ALA A 169 8.25 -1.11 -10.74
CA ALA A 169 8.78 -1.67 -9.49
C ALA A 169 9.75 -0.71 -8.79
N ALA A 170 10.69 -0.12 -9.54
CA ALA A 170 11.66 0.84 -9.00
C ALA A 170 10.98 2.10 -8.46
N GLY A 171 10.00 2.67 -9.18
CA GLY A 171 9.27 3.84 -8.71
C GLY A 171 8.40 3.56 -7.49
N ALA A 172 7.74 2.41 -7.42
CA ALA A 172 6.99 2.00 -6.22
C ALA A 172 7.92 1.82 -5.00
N ALA A 173 9.11 1.22 -5.21
CA ALA A 173 10.13 1.10 -4.16
C ALA A 173 10.63 2.48 -3.68
N LYS A 174 10.82 3.47 -4.57
CA LYS A 174 11.18 4.85 -4.21
C LYS A 174 10.12 5.53 -3.37
N GLY A 175 8.84 5.33 -3.70
CA GLY A 175 7.73 5.81 -2.86
C GLY A 175 7.80 5.23 -1.46
N LEU A 176 8.09 3.94 -1.35
CA LEU A 176 8.21 3.25 -0.07
C LEU A 176 9.48 3.67 0.71
N GLU A 177 10.62 3.86 0.02
CA GLU A 177 11.85 4.42 0.61
C GLU A 177 11.62 5.80 1.23
N TYR A 178 10.89 6.66 0.53
CA TYR A 178 10.54 7.96 1.07
C TYR A 178 9.78 7.84 2.39
N LEU A 179 8.80 6.93 2.48
CA LEU A 179 8.02 6.69 3.68
C LEU A 179 8.87 6.14 4.84
N HIS A 180 9.79 5.21 4.55
CA HIS A 180 10.58 4.53 5.57
C HIS A 180 11.78 5.34 6.06
N ASP A 181 12.49 6.02 5.14
CA ASP A 181 13.82 6.56 5.41
C ASP A 181 13.87 8.09 5.38
N LYS A 182 12.93 8.76 4.68
CA LYS A 182 12.94 10.24 4.53
C LYS A 182 11.86 10.90 5.36
N ALA A 183 10.71 10.25 5.57
CA ALA A 183 9.66 10.78 6.44
C ALA A 183 10.12 10.76 7.91
N SER A 184 9.77 11.80 8.66
CA SER A 184 10.10 11.90 10.09
C SER A 184 8.85 12.28 10.90
N PRO A 185 8.34 11.35 11.74
CA PRO A 185 8.80 9.97 11.94
C PRO A 185 8.57 9.09 10.70
N PRO A 186 9.24 7.93 10.59
CA PRO A 186 9.00 6.96 9.53
C PRO A 186 7.53 6.59 9.43
N VAL A 187 7.06 6.28 8.23
CA VAL A 187 5.68 5.86 7.98
C VAL A 187 5.66 4.43 7.46
N ILE A 188 4.87 3.57 8.10
CA ILE A 188 4.59 2.21 7.65
C ILE A 188 3.31 2.24 6.83
N TYR A 189 3.39 1.87 5.56
CA TYR A 189 2.30 1.99 4.60
C TYR A 189 1.19 0.96 4.82
N ARG A 190 1.56 -0.31 5.14
CA ARG A 190 0.69 -1.37 5.64
C ARG A 190 -0.23 -2.06 4.63
N ASP A 191 -0.60 -1.42 3.53
CA ASP A 191 -1.49 -2.01 2.51
C ASP A 191 -0.90 -1.93 1.09
N LEU A 192 0.38 -2.30 0.95
CA LEU A 192 1.05 -2.34 -0.35
C LEU A 192 0.57 -3.56 -1.15
N LYS A 193 -0.02 -3.28 -2.32
CA LYS A 193 -0.55 -4.26 -3.27
C LYS A 193 -0.68 -3.64 -4.66
N CYS A 194 -0.83 -4.45 -5.70
CA CYS A 194 -0.90 -3.97 -7.08
C CYS A 194 -2.06 -3.00 -7.35
N SER A 195 -3.21 -3.14 -6.68
CA SER A 195 -4.34 -2.21 -6.84
C SER A 195 -4.11 -0.83 -6.20
N ASN A 196 -3.14 -0.71 -5.28
CA ASN A 196 -2.77 0.56 -4.65
C ASN A 196 -1.55 1.24 -5.30
N ILE A 197 -1.01 0.67 -6.37
CA ILE A 197 -0.01 1.30 -7.24
C ILE A 197 -0.73 1.83 -8.47
N LEU A 198 -0.96 3.13 -8.51
CA LEU A 198 -1.62 3.79 -9.63
C LEU A 198 -0.58 4.26 -10.65
N LEU A 199 -0.98 4.28 -11.92
CA LEU A 199 -0.10 4.59 -13.03
C LEU A 199 -0.55 5.89 -13.71
N ASP A 200 0.39 6.83 -13.81
CA ASP A 200 0.24 8.06 -14.57
C ASP A 200 0.74 7.87 -16.02
N GLU A 201 0.67 8.91 -16.82
CA GLU A 201 1.21 8.92 -18.19
C GLU A 201 2.65 8.41 -18.22
N GLY A 202 2.98 7.63 -19.26
CA GLY A 202 4.28 6.96 -19.35
C GLY A 202 4.48 5.82 -18.36
N TYR A 203 3.42 5.32 -17.73
CA TYR A 203 3.43 4.27 -16.69
C TYR A 203 4.19 4.68 -15.43
N PHE A 204 4.16 5.97 -15.09
CA PHE A 204 4.81 6.46 -13.88
C PHE A 204 4.02 6.03 -12.63
N PRO A 205 4.63 5.26 -11.68
CA PRO A 205 3.90 4.69 -10.57
C PRO A 205 3.81 5.65 -9.39
N LYS A 206 2.64 5.67 -8.73
CA LYS A 206 2.40 6.37 -7.47
C LYS A 206 1.65 5.47 -6.49
N LEU A 207 2.12 5.43 -5.23
CA LEU A 207 1.42 4.75 -4.14
C LEU A 207 0.19 5.55 -3.74
N SER A 208 -0.94 4.87 -3.55
CA SER A 208 -2.24 5.45 -3.21
C SER A 208 -2.83 4.76 -1.98
N ASP A 209 -3.95 5.27 -1.45
CA ASP A 209 -4.69 4.67 -0.31
C ASP A 209 -3.87 4.55 0.99
N PHE A 210 -3.73 5.67 1.69
CA PHE A 210 -2.98 5.79 2.96
C PHE A 210 -3.86 5.58 4.20
N GLY A 211 -5.13 5.17 4.03
CA GLY A 211 -6.09 5.02 5.13
C GLY A 211 -5.67 4.06 6.24
N LEU A 212 -4.80 3.10 5.95
CA LEU A 212 -4.25 2.15 6.92
C LEU A 212 -2.84 2.50 7.41
N ALA A 213 -2.20 3.54 6.90
CA ALA A 213 -0.84 3.91 7.24
C ALA A 213 -0.66 4.21 8.74
N LYS A 214 0.55 3.99 9.25
CA LYS A 214 0.92 4.20 10.66
C LYS A 214 2.26 4.90 10.75
N LEU A 215 2.37 5.80 11.72
CA LEU A 215 3.68 6.30 12.12
C LEU A 215 4.49 5.14 12.70
N GLY A 216 5.72 5.02 12.28
CA GLY A 216 6.66 4.01 12.75
C GLY A 216 7.03 4.20 14.21
N PRO A 217 7.78 3.27 14.79
CA PRO A 217 8.20 3.35 16.17
C PRO A 217 9.13 4.56 16.39
N VAL A 218 9.02 5.19 17.56
CA VAL A 218 9.82 6.35 17.97
C VAL A 218 10.54 6.02 19.28
N GLY A 219 11.77 6.50 19.43
CA GLY A 219 12.62 6.23 20.58
C GLY A 219 13.11 4.78 20.58
N ASP A 220 13.09 4.12 21.74
CA ASP A 220 13.59 2.75 21.91
C ASP A 220 12.61 1.65 21.47
N ASN A 221 11.47 2.02 20.88
CA ASN A 221 10.49 1.06 20.39
C ASN A 221 10.96 0.44 19.07
N THR A 222 10.84 -0.88 18.95
CA THR A 222 11.24 -1.65 17.75
C THR A 222 10.08 -1.85 16.76
N HIS A 223 8.83 -1.73 17.20
CA HIS A 223 7.64 -1.99 16.40
C HIS A 223 6.43 -1.17 16.90
N VAL A 224 5.38 -1.15 16.10
CA VAL A 224 4.05 -0.62 16.47
C VAL A 224 3.12 -1.80 16.71
N SER A 225 2.66 -1.99 17.95
CA SER A 225 1.63 -2.99 18.27
C SER A 225 0.27 -2.50 17.80
N THR A 226 -0.38 -3.24 16.91
CA THR A 226 -1.67 -2.84 16.34
C THR A 226 -2.50 -4.07 15.93
N ARG A 227 -3.82 -3.89 15.82
CA ARG A 227 -4.68 -4.90 15.21
C ARG A 227 -4.16 -5.20 13.80
N VAL A 228 -4.10 -6.48 13.44
CA VAL A 228 -3.72 -6.93 12.09
C VAL A 228 -4.77 -6.42 11.10
N MET A 229 -4.30 -5.67 10.12
CA MET A 229 -5.08 -5.12 9.00
C MET A 229 -4.20 -5.12 7.75
N GLY A 230 -4.81 -4.97 6.59
CA GLY A 230 -4.16 -5.03 5.29
C GLY A 230 -4.80 -6.11 4.43
N THR A 231 -4.21 -6.42 3.29
CA THR A 231 -4.78 -7.33 2.29
C THR A 231 -4.19 -8.73 2.44
N TYR A 232 -5.07 -9.74 2.49
CA TYR A 232 -4.65 -11.15 2.54
C TYR A 232 -3.77 -11.51 1.33
N GLY A 233 -2.70 -12.25 1.58
CA GLY A 233 -1.69 -12.62 0.59
C GLY A 233 -0.49 -11.69 0.55
N TYR A 234 -0.61 -10.43 1.02
CA TYR A 234 0.48 -9.45 1.08
C TYR A 234 1.01 -9.24 2.50
N CYS A 235 0.28 -9.68 3.51
CA CYS A 235 0.62 -9.48 4.90
C CYS A 235 1.84 -10.31 5.30
N ALA A 236 2.83 -9.68 5.91
CA ALA A 236 4.01 -10.36 6.43
C ALA A 236 3.64 -11.36 7.53
N PRO A 237 4.26 -12.56 7.58
CA PRO A 237 3.87 -13.63 8.49
C PRO A 237 4.01 -13.25 9.97
N GLU A 238 5.08 -12.57 10.37
CA GLU A 238 5.28 -12.11 11.75
C GLU A 238 4.22 -11.10 12.17
N TYR A 239 3.86 -10.17 11.27
CA TYR A 239 2.80 -9.20 11.55
C TYR A 239 1.44 -9.87 11.67
N ALA A 240 1.12 -10.81 10.78
CA ALA A 240 -0.14 -11.57 10.82
C ALA A 240 -0.29 -12.37 12.12
N LEU A 241 0.81 -12.91 12.66
CA LEU A 241 0.81 -13.74 13.87
C LEU A 241 0.85 -12.94 15.18
N THR A 242 1.59 -11.83 15.20
CA THR A 242 1.91 -11.11 16.45
C THR A 242 1.27 -9.73 16.56
N GLY A 243 0.81 -9.15 15.47
CA GLY A 243 0.36 -7.75 15.42
C GLY A 243 1.50 -6.72 15.53
N GLN A 244 2.77 -7.15 15.49
CA GLN A 244 3.94 -6.29 15.52
C GLN A 244 4.26 -5.77 14.12
N LEU A 245 3.92 -4.52 13.89
CA LEU A 245 4.08 -3.87 12.59
C LEU A 245 5.41 -3.11 12.52
N THR A 246 6.18 -3.33 11.46
CA THR A 246 7.47 -2.67 11.20
C THR A 246 7.59 -2.26 9.73
N VAL A 247 8.59 -1.47 9.39
CA VAL A 247 8.95 -1.17 7.98
C VAL A 247 9.31 -2.44 7.21
N LYS A 248 9.83 -3.48 7.88
CA LYS A 248 10.13 -4.78 7.26
C LYS A 248 8.87 -5.55 6.84
N SER A 249 7.72 -5.25 7.45
CA SER A 249 6.43 -5.81 7.03
C SER A 249 6.02 -5.26 5.66
N ASP A 250 6.27 -3.98 5.38
CA ASP A 250 6.05 -3.40 4.05
C ASP A 250 7.03 -3.94 3.00
N VAL A 251 8.29 -4.20 3.38
CA VAL A 251 9.28 -4.83 2.49
C VAL A 251 8.81 -6.22 2.04
N TYR A 252 8.20 -6.99 2.94
CA TYR A 252 7.58 -8.27 2.57
C TYR A 252 6.45 -8.07 1.55
N SER A 253 5.53 -7.14 1.81
CA SER A 253 4.43 -6.82 0.89
C SER A 253 4.96 -6.37 -0.48
N PHE A 254 6.04 -5.58 -0.50
CA PHE A 254 6.73 -5.19 -1.72
C PHE A 254 7.30 -6.40 -2.47
N GLY A 255 7.88 -7.36 -1.77
CA GLY A 255 8.35 -8.62 -2.36
C GLY A 255 7.24 -9.41 -3.04
N VAL A 256 6.03 -9.42 -2.47
CA VAL A 256 4.84 -10.05 -3.09
C VAL A 256 4.45 -9.30 -4.36
N VAL A 257 4.38 -7.97 -4.32
CA VAL A 257 4.11 -7.12 -5.50
C VAL A 257 5.15 -7.37 -6.60
N LEU A 258 6.44 -7.45 -6.25
CA LEU A 258 7.51 -7.72 -7.22
C LEU A 258 7.36 -9.10 -7.86
N LEU A 259 6.93 -10.11 -7.08
CA LEU A 259 6.58 -11.43 -7.64
C LEU A 259 5.41 -11.35 -8.62
N GLU A 260 4.36 -10.59 -8.33
CA GLU A 260 3.24 -10.39 -9.26
C GLU A 260 3.71 -9.73 -10.56
N ILE A 261 4.56 -8.70 -10.45
CA ILE A 261 5.15 -7.99 -11.60
C ILE A 261 5.96 -8.95 -12.50
N ILE A 262 6.78 -9.83 -11.90
CA ILE A 262 7.65 -10.76 -12.64
C ILE A 262 6.85 -11.91 -13.24
N THR A 263 5.91 -12.48 -12.48
CA THR A 263 5.24 -13.74 -12.83
C THR A 263 3.90 -13.56 -13.54
N GLY A 264 3.29 -12.37 -13.46
CA GLY A 264 1.94 -12.13 -13.93
C GLY A 264 0.86 -12.88 -13.14
N LYS A 265 1.20 -13.50 -12.00
CA LYS A 265 0.27 -14.24 -11.14
C LYS A 265 -0.23 -13.34 -10.02
N ARG A 266 -1.47 -13.55 -9.57
CA ARG A 266 -2.02 -12.85 -8.40
C ARG A 266 -1.39 -13.37 -7.10
N ALA A 267 -1.27 -12.52 -6.09
CA ALA A 267 -0.80 -12.90 -4.75
C ALA A 267 -1.59 -14.09 -4.18
N ILE A 268 -2.89 -14.07 -4.39
CA ILE A 268 -3.82 -15.17 -4.09
C ILE A 268 -4.66 -15.46 -5.33
N GLU A 269 -4.68 -16.71 -5.74
CA GLU A 269 -5.49 -17.18 -6.87
C GLU A 269 -6.38 -18.34 -6.45
N ASN A 270 -7.68 -18.23 -6.70
CA ASN A 270 -8.63 -19.29 -6.47
C ASN A 270 -8.71 -20.18 -7.71
N SER A 271 -8.18 -21.39 -7.63
CA SER A 271 -8.27 -22.34 -8.73
C SER A 271 -9.72 -22.81 -8.94
N LYS A 272 -10.05 -23.21 -10.19
CA LYS A 272 -11.35 -23.81 -10.54
C LYS A 272 -11.66 -25.08 -9.73
N ALA A 273 -10.65 -25.70 -9.12
CA ALA A 273 -10.78 -26.89 -8.26
C ALA A 273 -11.00 -26.53 -6.77
N GLY A 274 -11.27 -25.25 -6.44
CA GLY A 274 -11.50 -24.80 -5.07
C GLY A 274 -10.22 -24.76 -4.20
N LYS A 275 -9.05 -24.93 -4.80
CA LYS A 275 -7.77 -24.79 -4.09
C LYS A 275 -7.28 -23.35 -4.23
N GLU A 276 -7.01 -22.72 -3.10
CA GLU A 276 -6.33 -21.44 -3.05
C GLU A 276 -4.83 -21.64 -3.31
N LEU A 277 -4.27 -20.85 -4.21
CA LEU A 277 -2.85 -20.81 -4.51
C LEU A 277 -2.27 -19.50 -3.99
N ASN A 278 -1.33 -19.60 -3.03
CA ASN A 278 -0.57 -18.46 -2.53
C ASN A 278 0.73 -18.32 -3.33
N LEU A 279 0.97 -17.16 -3.92
CA LEU A 279 2.10 -16.88 -4.79
C LEU A 279 3.45 -17.10 -4.10
N VAL A 280 3.59 -16.65 -2.85
CA VAL A 280 4.84 -16.82 -2.08
C VAL A 280 5.11 -18.28 -1.78
N VAL A 281 4.07 -19.03 -1.39
CA VAL A 281 4.19 -20.49 -1.13
C VAL A 281 4.58 -21.22 -2.41
N TRP A 282 4.04 -20.83 -3.55
CA TRP A 282 4.43 -21.40 -4.86
C TRP A 282 5.86 -21.03 -5.24
N ALA A 283 6.31 -19.79 -5.00
CA ALA A 283 7.63 -19.30 -5.41
C ALA A 283 8.79 -19.86 -4.55
N LYS A 284 8.60 -20.02 -3.23
CA LYS A 284 9.65 -20.43 -2.29
C LYS A 284 10.44 -21.68 -2.71
N PRO A 285 9.84 -22.81 -3.15
CA PRO A 285 10.59 -23.96 -3.61
C PRO A 285 11.34 -23.71 -4.94
N LEU A 286 10.86 -22.78 -5.77
CA LEU A 286 11.48 -22.46 -7.06
C LEU A 286 12.74 -21.62 -6.87
N PHE A 287 12.81 -20.77 -5.85
CA PHE A 287 14.01 -19.97 -5.52
C PHE A 287 15.25 -20.83 -5.20
N LYS A 288 15.06 -22.08 -4.79
CA LYS A 288 16.15 -23.01 -4.46
C LYS A 288 16.85 -23.58 -5.71
N ASP A 289 16.26 -23.45 -6.89
CA ASP A 289 16.77 -24.02 -8.14
C ASP A 289 16.74 -23.00 -9.26
N ARG A 290 17.91 -22.40 -9.55
CA ARG A 290 18.06 -21.38 -10.61
C ARG A 290 17.57 -21.85 -11.98
N LYS A 291 17.61 -23.16 -12.26
CA LYS A 291 17.10 -23.72 -13.52
C LYS A 291 15.58 -23.52 -13.69
N LYS A 292 14.86 -23.29 -12.59
CA LYS A 292 13.40 -23.04 -12.58
C LYS A 292 13.03 -21.57 -12.69
N PHE A 293 13.99 -20.64 -12.63
CA PHE A 293 13.71 -19.21 -12.67
C PHE A 293 12.99 -18.79 -13.96
N MET A 294 13.38 -19.34 -15.10
CA MET A 294 12.69 -19.07 -16.37
C MET A 294 11.21 -19.48 -16.37
N GLN A 295 10.84 -20.48 -15.57
CA GLN A 295 9.45 -20.94 -15.43
C GLN A 295 8.61 -19.97 -14.57
N MET A 296 9.27 -19.07 -13.86
CA MET A 296 8.61 -18.05 -13.03
C MET A 296 8.24 -16.79 -13.81
N ALA A 297 8.89 -16.53 -14.94
CA ALA A 297 8.58 -15.38 -15.78
C ALA A 297 7.15 -15.45 -16.33
N ASP A 298 6.47 -14.29 -16.38
CA ASP A 298 5.14 -14.18 -16.97
C ASP A 298 5.18 -14.65 -18.44
N PRO A 299 4.39 -15.67 -18.82
CA PRO A 299 4.30 -16.11 -20.22
C PRO A 299 3.92 -14.99 -21.20
N LYS A 300 3.22 -13.97 -20.71
CA LYS A 300 2.86 -12.79 -21.50
C LYS A 300 4.07 -11.96 -21.96
N LEU A 301 5.23 -12.10 -21.30
CA LEU A 301 6.48 -11.48 -21.73
C LEU A 301 7.08 -12.17 -22.96
N GLN A 302 6.60 -13.36 -23.35
CA GLN A 302 7.02 -14.11 -24.54
C GLN A 302 8.53 -14.32 -24.67
N GLY A 303 9.24 -14.37 -23.52
CA GLY A 303 10.70 -14.49 -23.48
C GLY A 303 11.46 -13.18 -23.74
N VAL A 304 10.78 -12.05 -23.94
CA VAL A 304 11.40 -10.75 -24.18
C VAL A 304 11.77 -10.11 -22.85
N TYR A 305 12.88 -10.54 -22.28
CA TYR A 305 13.49 -10.00 -21.06
C TYR A 305 14.97 -10.43 -20.97
N PRO A 306 15.86 -9.58 -20.36
CA PRO A 306 17.24 -10.00 -20.09
C PRO A 306 17.27 -11.15 -19.07
N LEU A 307 17.89 -12.25 -19.39
CA LEU A 307 17.93 -13.43 -18.50
C LEU A 307 18.60 -13.10 -17.16
N ARG A 308 19.69 -12.31 -17.20
CA ARG A 308 20.39 -11.83 -16.01
C ARG A 308 19.50 -10.92 -15.18
N GLY A 309 18.72 -10.03 -15.83
CA GLY A 309 17.76 -9.16 -15.18
C GLY A 309 16.65 -9.94 -14.47
N LEU A 310 16.09 -10.97 -15.12
CA LEU A 310 15.11 -11.87 -14.48
C LEU A 310 15.68 -12.52 -13.21
N TYR A 311 16.92 -13.01 -13.27
CA TYR A 311 17.54 -13.68 -12.12
C TYR A 311 17.77 -12.69 -10.96
N GLN A 312 18.18 -11.47 -11.26
CA GLN A 312 18.37 -10.42 -10.25
C GLN A 312 17.04 -10.00 -9.63
N ALA A 313 15.99 -9.76 -10.44
CA ALA A 313 14.66 -9.40 -9.93
C ALA A 313 14.07 -10.50 -9.02
N LEU A 314 14.20 -11.77 -9.41
CA LEU A 314 13.76 -12.90 -8.58
C LEU A 314 14.57 -13.03 -7.28
N ALA A 315 15.87 -12.73 -7.31
CA ALA A 315 16.70 -12.72 -6.10
C ALA A 315 16.27 -11.60 -5.12
N ILE A 316 15.96 -10.40 -5.63
CA ILE A 316 15.43 -9.30 -4.83
C ILE A 316 14.08 -9.72 -4.19
N ALA A 317 13.16 -10.27 -5.00
CA ALA A 317 11.87 -10.73 -4.49
C ALA A 317 12.04 -11.81 -3.41
N ALA A 318 12.94 -12.78 -3.62
CA ALA A 318 13.22 -13.85 -2.65
C ALA A 318 13.76 -13.31 -1.31
N MET A 319 14.61 -12.28 -1.35
CA MET A 319 15.09 -11.62 -0.13
C MET A 319 13.98 -10.87 0.59
N CYS A 320 13.11 -10.17 -0.14
CA CYS A 320 12.01 -9.40 0.45
C CYS A 320 10.97 -10.30 1.15
N VAL A 321 10.69 -11.51 0.60
CA VAL A 321 9.68 -12.42 1.17
C VAL A 321 10.26 -13.45 2.16
N GLN A 322 11.41 -13.16 2.80
CA GLN A 322 11.93 -13.99 3.89
C GLN A 322 10.95 -14.03 5.06
N ASP A 323 10.82 -15.20 5.71
CA ASP A 323 9.95 -15.35 6.88
C ASP A 323 10.46 -14.54 8.06
N ASP A 324 11.78 -14.53 8.27
CA ASP A 324 12.46 -13.72 9.25
C ASP A 324 12.59 -12.26 8.75
N PRO A 325 11.98 -11.27 9.42
CA PRO A 325 12.06 -9.87 9.02
C PRO A 325 13.48 -9.29 9.01
N ASP A 326 14.39 -9.81 9.86
CA ASP A 326 15.76 -9.32 9.95
C ASP A 326 16.61 -9.72 8.72
N LEU A 327 16.19 -10.77 8.00
CA LEU A 327 16.84 -11.21 6.76
C LEU A 327 16.36 -10.44 5.53
N ARG A 328 15.30 -9.63 5.66
CA ARG A 328 14.80 -8.79 4.56
C ARG A 328 15.72 -7.57 4.39
N PRO A 329 16.00 -7.13 3.15
CA PRO A 329 16.84 -5.95 2.89
C PRO A 329 16.20 -4.66 3.45
N ALA A 330 16.99 -3.59 3.57
CA ALA A 330 16.43 -2.25 3.66
C ALA A 330 15.80 -1.86 2.32
N ILE A 331 14.77 -1.02 2.34
CA ILE A 331 14.10 -0.63 1.09
C ILE A 331 15.03 0.17 0.17
N ALA A 332 15.99 0.93 0.72
CA ALA A 332 17.00 1.65 -0.04
C ALA A 332 17.91 0.73 -0.88
N ASP A 333 18.23 -0.47 -0.34
CA ASP A 333 19.00 -1.47 -1.09
C ASP A 333 18.18 -2.05 -2.25
N VAL A 334 16.87 -2.24 -2.02
CA VAL A 334 15.93 -2.69 -3.06
C VAL A 334 15.80 -1.65 -4.17
N VAL A 335 15.69 -0.36 -3.82
CA VAL A 335 15.66 0.76 -4.78
C VAL A 335 16.90 0.75 -5.66
N THR A 336 18.09 0.67 -5.04
CA THR A 336 19.36 0.66 -5.76
C THR A 336 19.43 -0.49 -6.78
N ALA A 337 19.02 -1.69 -6.36
CA ALA A 337 19.04 -2.86 -7.23
C ALA A 337 18.01 -2.78 -8.37
N LEU A 338 16.81 -2.26 -8.10
CA LEU A 338 15.76 -2.09 -9.12
C LEU A 338 16.04 -0.95 -10.09
N ASP A 339 16.66 0.15 -9.65
CA ASP A 339 17.10 1.23 -10.56
C ASP A 339 18.09 0.72 -11.60
N TYR A 340 19.04 -0.13 -11.18
CA TYR A 340 19.95 -0.78 -12.12
C TYR A 340 19.19 -1.61 -13.16
N LEU A 341 18.20 -2.42 -12.73
CA LEU A 341 17.37 -3.24 -13.63
C LEU A 341 16.49 -2.39 -14.57
N ALA A 342 15.98 -1.26 -14.08
CA ALA A 342 15.15 -0.36 -14.88
C ALA A 342 15.93 0.40 -15.97
N MET A 343 17.25 0.49 -15.84
CA MET A 343 18.15 1.11 -16.81
C MET A 343 18.66 0.13 -17.88
N GLN A 344 18.58 -1.18 -17.64
CA GLN A 344 19.02 -2.18 -18.63
C GLN A 344 18.07 -2.22 -19.82
N ASN A 345 18.60 -2.11 -21.04
CA ASN A 345 17.84 -2.35 -22.27
C ASN A 345 17.87 -3.83 -22.61
N CYS A 346 16.80 -4.35 -23.23
CA CYS A 346 16.71 -5.76 -23.63
C CYS A 346 17.72 -6.13 -24.73
N ASP A 347 18.41 -5.16 -25.34
CA ASP A 347 19.28 -5.33 -26.50
C ASP A 347 20.77 -5.56 -26.13
N GLU A 348 21.12 -5.55 -24.82
CA GLU A 348 22.55 -5.63 -24.41
C GLU A 348 23.05 -7.05 -24.10
N ASP A 349 22.20 -8.09 -24.12
CA ASP A 349 22.59 -9.45 -23.71
C ASP A 349 22.94 -10.43 -24.87
N ASP A 350 23.02 -9.98 -26.14
CA ASP A 350 23.34 -10.85 -27.30
C ASP A 350 24.85 -10.95 -27.62
N ASP A 351 25.73 -10.30 -26.86
CA ASP A 351 27.19 -10.33 -27.07
C ASP A 351 27.98 -10.81 -25.82
N SER A 352 27.80 -12.09 -25.41
CA SER A 352 28.79 -12.73 -24.50
C SER A 352 28.74 -14.24 -24.60
#